data_a3a180c5f1713c7e0388f9390623bb59
#
_entry.id   a3a180c5f1713c7e0388f9390623bb59
#
_cell.length_a   1.000
_cell.length_b   1.000
_cell.length_c   1.000
_cell.angle_alpha   90.00
_cell.angle_beta   90.00
_cell.angle_gamma   90.00
#
_symmetry.space_group_name_H-M   'P 1'
#
loop_
_entity.id
_entity.type
_entity.pdbx_description
1 polymer ?
#
loop_
_entity_poly.entity_id
_entity_poly.type
_entity_poly.pdbx_seq_one_letter_code
_entity_poly.pdbx_strand_id
1 'polypeptide(L)'
;IPIGTGNLFARNMGIPVDDIDAALTVATSHGSRLVDVGRLTLLDDEAADHGHAFLIIAGIGFDAVMIDDTDPELKKNISWLAYFVSGVKNLFAPKYKGDVTITSANGSTHTTHGLTFRTFMAGNCGQIPVFSLMPDAVYDDGILDYEIIDTSGGLIGWANLFGDVLHQTITGKAQQSPFSTNSTVDQIQGVSAEIKLEKPVLAQVDGDMLPETQHIRFSVERKSLCVRVPEAPETNTTSVNQ
;
A
#
# COMPACT_ATOMS: atom_id res chain seq x y z
N ILE A 1 -7.30 -18.34 4.62
CA ILE A 1 -8.58 -18.51 3.90
C ILE A 1 -9.17 -17.13 3.67
N PRO A 2 -9.46 -16.74 2.42
CA PRO A 2 -9.98 -15.42 2.08
C PRO A 2 -11.49 -15.35 2.38
N ILE A 3 -11.85 -14.71 3.48
CA ILE A 3 -13.24 -14.53 3.93
C ILE A 3 -13.66 -13.06 4.02
N GLY A 4 -12.78 -12.15 3.67
CA GLY A 4 -13.06 -10.70 3.62
C GLY A 4 -13.69 -10.29 2.29
N THR A 5 -14.04 -9.00 2.18
CA THR A 5 -14.67 -8.45 0.96
C THR A 5 -13.66 -8.25 -0.18
N GLY A 6 -12.51 -7.66 0.10
CA GLY A 6 -11.50 -7.34 -0.93
C GLY A 6 -10.51 -8.47 -1.19
N ASN A 7 -10.07 -9.13 -0.13
CA ASN A 7 -9.09 -10.23 -0.14
C ASN A 7 -7.83 -9.91 -0.97
N LEU A 8 -7.35 -8.66 -0.91
CA LEU A 8 -6.28 -8.15 -1.79
C LEU A 8 -5.00 -8.97 -1.66
N PHE A 9 -4.59 -9.32 -0.44
CA PHE A 9 -3.41 -10.15 -0.23
C PHE A 9 -3.56 -11.54 -0.85
N ALA A 10 -4.73 -12.19 -0.68
CA ALA A 10 -4.99 -13.49 -1.28
C ALA A 10 -4.94 -13.44 -2.81
N ARG A 11 -5.45 -12.37 -3.43
CA ARG A 11 -5.36 -12.14 -4.88
C ARG A 11 -3.91 -11.99 -5.35
N ASN A 12 -3.08 -11.23 -4.63
CA ASN A 12 -1.65 -11.08 -4.91
C ASN A 12 -0.89 -12.42 -4.79
N MET A 13 -1.35 -13.31 -3.90
CA MET A 13 -0.79 -14.64 -3.70
C MET A 13 -1.35 -15.71 -4.65
N GLY A 14 -2.29 -15.35 -5.54
CA GLY A 14 -2.96 -16.31 -6.42
C GLY A 14 -3.87 -17.30 -5.69
N ILE A 15 -4.28 -16.99 -4.45
CA ILE A 15 -5.18 -17.83 -3.67
C ILE A 15 -6.61 -17.62 -4.18
N PRO A 16 -7.40 -18.68 -4.46
CA PRO A 16 -8.80 -18.54 -4.86
C PRO A 16 -9.61 -17.74 -3.85
N VAL A 17 -10.32 -16.70 -4.28
CA VAL A 17 -11.08 -15.79 -3.39
C VAL A 17 -12.60 -16.01 -3.47
N ASP A 18 -13.06 -16.62 -4.56
CA ASP A 18 -14.48 -16.84 -4.83
C ASP A 18 -14.89 -18.32 -4.64
N ASP A 19 -13.94 -19.18 -4.24
CA ASP A 19 -14.12 -20.62 -4.01
C ASP A 19 -13.41 -21.03 -2.71
N ILE A 20 -14.19 -21.25 -1.66
CA ILE A 20 -13.68 -21.59 -0.32
C ILE A 20 -13.05 -23.00 -0.32
N ASP A 21 -13.60 -23.97 -1.06
CA ASP A 21 -13.09 -25.34 -1.10
C ASP A 21 -11.74 -25.38 -1.82
N ALA A 22 -11.59 -24.62 -2.91
CA ALA A 22 -10.32 -24.44 -3.58
C ALA A 22 -9.30 -23.74 -2.67
N ALA A 23 -9.69 -22.70 -1.92
CA ALA A 23 -8.82 -22.03 -0.96
C ALA A 23 -8.39 -22.95 0.20
N LEU A 24 -9.28 -23.83 0.68
CA LEU A 24 -8.96 -24.86 1.68
C LEU A 24 -7.97 -25.88 1.12
N THR A 25 -8.13 -26.27 -0.15
CA THR A 25 -7.19 -27.16 -0.84
C THR A 25 -5.80 -26.53 -0.87
N VAL A 26 -5.67 -25.24 -1.21
CA VAL A 26 -4.41 -24.51 -1.16
C VAL A 26 -3.84 -24.47 0.26
N ALA A 27 -4.66 -24.19 1.27
CA ALA A 27 -4.22 -24.10 2.66
C ALA A 27 -3.63 -25.40 3.20
N THR A 28 -4.08 -26.54 2.68
CA THR A 28 -3.63 -27.90 3.07
C THR A 28 -2.60 -28.49 2.11
N SER A 29 -2.26 -27.81 1.01
CA SER A 29 -1.25 -28.22 0.03
C SER A 29 0.18 -27.98 0.54
N HIS A 30 1.18 -28.36 -0.25
CA HIS A 30 2.60 -28.15 0.06
C HIS A 30 3.15 -26.84 -0.49
N GLY A 31 2.44 -26.20 -1.42
CA GLY A 31 2.86 -24.91 -1.99
C GLY A 31 3.01 -23.85 -0.90
N SER A 32 4.15 -23.19 -0.84
CA SER A 32 4.40 -22.13 0.13
C SER A 32 5.31 -21.04 -0.42
N ARG A 33 5.15 -19.84 0.10
CA ARG A 33 5.99 -18.69 -0.25
C ARG A 33 6.33 -17.90 1.01
N LEU A 34 7.59 -17.49 1.12
CA LEU A 34 8.00 -16.52 2.13
C LEU A 34 7.75 -15.13 1.58
N VAL A 35 7.06 -14.32 2.36
CA VAL A 35 6.74 -12.94 2.02
C VAL A 35 7.24 -12.00 3.09
N ASP A 36 7.47 -10.77 2.69
CA ASP A 36 7.84 -9.69 3.57
C ASP A 36 6.63 -9.19 4.35
N VAL A 37 6.85 -8.62 5.52
CA VAL A 37 5.83 -7.96 6.33
C VAL A 37 6.25 -6.53 6.55
N GLY A 38 5.41 -5.58 6.16
CA GLY A 38 5.60 -4.19 6.54
C GLY A 38 5.24 -3.96 8.00
N ARG A 39 5.93 -3.01 8.64
CA ARG A 39 5.64 -2.52 10.00
C ARG A 39 5.45 -1.01 10.00
N LEU A 40 4.39 -0.55 10.64
CA LEU A 40 4.20 0.85 11.01
C LEU A 40 4.30 0.98 12.53
N THR A 41 5.27 1.75 13.01
CA THR A 41 5.49 1.98 14.45
C THR A 41 5.20 3.44 14.77
N LEU A 42 4.34 3.67 15.78
CA LEU A 42 4.07 4.99 16.33
C LEU A 42 5.15 5.28 17.38
N LEU A 43 6.12 6.14 17.06
CA LEU A 43 7.30 6.38 17.88
C LEU A 43 7.06 7.36 19.05
N ASP A 44 5.92 8.02 19.05
CA ASP A 44 5.42 8.87 20.15
C ASP A 44 4.51 8.10 21.14
N ASP A 45 4.23 6.81 20.87
CA ASP A 45 3.52 5.92 21.80
C ASP A 45 4.50 4.93 22.43
N GLU A 46 4.85 5.17 23.70
CA GLU A 46 5.76 4.30 24.46
C GLU A 46 5.22 2.86 24.65
N ALA A 47 3.91 2.65 24.47
CA ALA A 47 3.29 1.33 24.56
C ALA A 47 3.36 0.53 23.25
N ALA A 48 3.72 1.15 22.14
CA ALA A 48 3.74 0.54 20.79
C ALA A 48 5.09 -0.18 20.51
N ASP A 49 5.54 -1.06 21.39
CA ASP A 49 6.87 -1.71 21.37
C ASP A 49 7.15 -2.54 20.10
N HIS A 50 6.13 -3.02 19.38
CA HIS A 50 6.32 -3.91 18.22
C HIS A 50 5.78 -3.37 16.88
N GLY A 51 5.12 -2.23 16.89
CA GLY A 51 4.47 -1.66 15.71
C GLY A 51 3.31 -2.53 15.17
N HIS A 52 2.61 -2.01 14.18
CA HIS A 52 1.47 -2.63 13.52
C HIS A 52 1.92 -3.27 12.22
N ALA A 53 1.60 -4.55 12.00
CA ALA A 53 1.93 -5.27 10.79
C ALA A 53 0.97 -4.94 9.66
N PHE A 54 1.49 -4.84 8.43
CA PHE A 54 0.68 -4.78 7.21
C PHE A 54 1.26 -5.68 6.12
N LEU A 55 0.39 -6.19 5.26
CA LEU A 55 0.75 -7.05 4.14
C LEU A 55 0.56 -6.35 2.79
N ILE A 56 -0.32 -5.38 2.73
CA ILE A 56 -0.64 -4.65 1.49
C ILE A 56 -0.08 -3.23 1.57
N ILE A 57 -0.66 -2.40 2.44
CA ILE A 57 -0.37 -0.97 2.48
C ILE A 57 -0.57 -0.40 3.88
N ALA A 58 0.29 0.51 4.25
CA ALA A 58 0.06 1.41 5.39
C ALA A 58 0.24 2.85 4.95
N GLY A 59 -0.49 3.77 5.59
CA GLY A 59 -0.44 5.17 5.19
C GLY A 59 -0.79 6.14 6.30
N ILE A 60 -0.50 7.41 6.05
CA ILE A 60 -0.83 8.55 6.91
C ILE A 60 -1.44 9.69 6.10
N GLY A 61 -2.28 10.48 6.75
CA GLY A 61 -2.89 11.66 6.14
C GLY A 61 -4.20 11.36 5.44
N PHE A 62 -4.35 11.83 4.21
CA PHE A 62 -5.59 11.70 3.45
C PHE A 62 -6.07 10.25 3.27
N ASP A 63 -5.15 9.32 3.08
CA ASP A 63 -5.46 7.89 2.98
C ASP A 63 -6.21 7.38 4.23
N ALA A 64 -5.70 7.68 5.43
CA ALA A 64 -6.35 7.32 6.68
C ALA A 64 -7.71 8.03 6.86
N VAL A 65 -7.82 9.31 6.50
CA VAL A 65 -9.09 10.07 6.55
C VAL A 65 -10.13 9.45 5.62
N MET A 66 -9.74 8.96 4.43
CA MET A 66 -10.65 8.26 3.52
C MET A 66 -11.25 7.00 4.15
N ILE A 67 -10.45 6.25 4.91
CA ILE A 67 -10.88 5.03 5.58
C ILE A 67 -11.84 5.37 6.74
N ASP A 68 -11.52 6.37 7.53
CA ASP A 68 -12.33 6.81 8.68
C ASP A 68 -13.71 7.32 8.25
N ASP A 69 -13.79 8.10 7.17
CA ASP A 69 -15.03 8.73 6.66
C ASP A 69 -15.91 7.76 5.84
N THR A 70 -15.50 6.49 5.67
CA THR A 70 -16.26 5.51 4.90
C THR A 70 -17.37 4.89 5.75
N ASP A 71 -18.62 5.04 5.29
CA ASP A 71 -19.80 4.46 5.93
C ASP A 71 -19.65 2.94 6.14
N PRO A 72 -19.89 2.39 7.34
CA PRO A 72 -19.80 0.97 7.63
C PRO A 72 -20.70 0.08 6.76
N GLU A 73 -21.84 0.58 6.28
CA GLU A 73 -22.71 -0.15 5.34
C GLU A 73 -22.14 -0.18 3.92
N LEU A 74 -21.51 0.91 3.49
CA LEU A 74 -20.78 0.95 2.21
C LEU A 74 -19.56 0.04 2.24
N LYS A 75 -18.83 -0.05 3.35
CA LYS A 75 -17.71 -0.99 3.51
C LYS A 75 -18.12 -2.45 3.25
N LYS A 76 -19.34 -2.83 3.57
CA LYS A 76 -19.86 -4.21 3.39
C LYS A 76 -20.31 -4.52 1.97
N ASN A 77 -20.80 -3.54 1.23
CA ASN A 77 -21.55 -3.76 -0.01
C ASN A 77 -20.87 -3.23 -1.27
N ILE A 78 -19.96 -2.28 -1.15
CA ILE A 78 -19.32 -1.65 -2.29
C ILE A 78 -17.82 -1.61 -2.03
N SER A 79 -17.13 -2.59 -2.54
CA SER A 79 -15.71 -2.68 -2.80
C SER A 79 -14.99 -1.30 -2.83
N TRP A 80 -13.72 -1.27 -3.10
CA TRP A 80 -12.83 -0.12 -3.29
C TRP A 80 -13.48 1.19 -3.83
N LEU A 81 -14.62 1.13 -4.54
CA LEU A 81 -15.35 2.29 -5.03
C LEU A 81 -15.85 3.21 -3.89
N ALA A 82 -16.13 2.65 -2.70
CA ALA A 82 -16.51 3.45 -1.53
C ALA A 82 -15.35 4.34 -1.04
N TYR A 83 -14.13 3.83 -1.08
CA TYR A 83 -12.93 4.62 -0.78
C TYR A 83 -12.74 5.75 -1.78
N PHE A 84 -13.01 5.49 -3.06
CA PHE A 84 -12.95 6.50 -4.10
C PHE A 84 -13.98 7.64 -3.89
N VAL A 85 -15.20 7.30 -3.52
CA VAL A 85 -16.25 8.29 -3.23
C VAL A 85 -15.89 9.13 -1.99
N SER A 86 -15.34 8.51 -0.95
CA SER A 86 -14.82 9.24 0.23
C SER A 86 -13.66 10.16 -0.15
N GLY A 87 -12.80 9.75 -1.08
CA GLY A 87 -11.74 10.59 -1.63
C GLY A 87 -12.25 11.88 -2.27
N VAL A 88 -13.32 11.79 -3.04
CA VAL A 88 -13.95 12.97 -3.68
C VAL A 88 -14.53 13.93 -2.63
N LYS A 89 -15.09 13.44 -1.53
CA LYS A 89 -15.60 14.27 -0.44
C LYS A 89 -14.48 15.03 0.29
N ASN A 90 -13.30 14.43 0.37
CA ASN A 90 -12.15 14.95 1.10
C ASN A 90 -11.11 15.66 0.18
N LEU A 91 -11.53 16.17 -0.97
CA LEU A 91 -10.68 16.89 -1.93
C LEU A 91 -9.87 18.05 -1.34
N PHE A 92 -10.34 18.57 -0.20
CA PHE A 92 -9.71 19.67 0.53
C PHE A 92 -9.04 19.20 1.84
N ALA A 93 -8.72 17.91 1.96
CA ALA A 93 -7.99 17.39 3.12
C ALA A 93 -6.75 18.25 3.43
N PRO A 94 -6.41 18.44 4.70
CA PRO A 94 -5.29 19.29 5.09
C PRO A 94 -3.99 18.75 4.50
N LYS A 95 -3.04 19.66 4.25
CA LYS A 95 -1.66 19.30 3.98
C LYS A 95 -0.92 19.14 5.30
N TYR A 96 -0.07 18.13 5.35
CA TYR A 96 0.84 17.87 6.45
C TYR A 96 2.25 18.33 6.06
N LYS A 97 3.03 18.72 7.04
CA LYS A 97 4.42 19.14 6.83
C LYS A 97 5.31 18.48 7.87
N GLY A 98 6.46 18.01 7.44
CA GLY A 98 7.40 17.33 8.33
C GLY A 98 8.70 16.94 7.63
N ASP A 99 9.57 16.31 8.41
CA ASP A 99 10.84 15.76 7.94
C ASP A 99 10.65 14.27 7.63
N VAL A 100 11.10 13.86 6.45
CA VAL A 100 11.02 12.47 5.98
C VAL A 100 12.44 11.96 5.74
N THR A 101 12.81 10.88 6.43
CA THR A 101 14.09 10.19 6.25
C THR A 101 13.84 8.80 5.70
N ILE A 102 14.35 8.51 4.50
CA ILE A 102 14.26 7.19 3.87
C ILE A 102 15.62 6.52 3.91
N THR A 103 15.63 5.25 4.31
CA THR A 103 16.80 4.37 4.31
C THR A 103 16.70 3.39 3.16
N SER A 104 17.63 3.43 2.23
CA SER A 104 17.71 2.52 1.09
C SER A 104 18.24 1.14 1.50
N ALA A 105 18.08 0.14 0.62
CA ALA A 105 18.55 -1.23 0.86
C ALA A 105 20.08 -1.35 1.09
N ASN A 106 20.87 -0.42 0.58
CA ASN A 106 22.33 -0.35 0.80
C ASN A 106 22.71 0.34 2.12
N GLY A 107 21.73 0.76 2.94
CA GLY A 107 21.95 1.45 4.22
C GLY A 107 22.18 2.96 4.10
N SER A 108 22.17 3.53 2.89
CA SER A 108 22.23 4.99 2.73
C SER A 108 20.91 5.63 3.18
N THR A 109 20.99 6.79 3.81
CA THR A 109 19.84 7.56 4.25
C THR A 109 19.74 8.88 3.50
N HIS A 110 18.53 9.26 3.15
CA HIS A 110 18.22 10.57 2.58
C HIS A 110 17.13 11.24 3.40
N THR A 111 17.38 12.48 3.85
CA THR A 111 16.40 13.25 4.61
C THR A 111 15.94 14.46 3.79
N THR A 112 14.63 14.57 3.64
CA THR A 112 13.97 15.75 3.07
C THR A 112 13.33 16.54 4.21
N HIS A 113 13.79 17.76 4.44
CA HIS A 113 13.27 18.62 5.49
C HIS A 113 12.08 19.45 5.02
N GLY A 114 11.07 19.58 5.87
CA GLY A 114 9.91 20.42 5.62
C GLY A 114 9.06 19.99 4.42
N LEU A 115 9.09 18.71 4.07
CA LEU A 115 8.28 18.15 2.99
C LEU A 115 6.80 18.36 3.28
N THR A 116 6.06 18.81 2.27
CA THR A 116 4.61 19.03 2.37
C THR A 116 3.89 18.00 1.52
N PHE A 117 2.93 17.30 2.09
CA PHE A 117 2.15 16.27 1.40
C PHE A 117 0.73 16.17 1.97
N ARG A 118 -0.17 15.50 1.26
CA ARG A 118 -1.51 15.13 1.74
C ARG A 118 -1.55 13.70 2.23
N THR A 119 -0.80 12.84 1.55
CA THR A 119 -0.72 11.41 1.86
C THR A 119 0.71 10.94 1.71
N PHE A 120 1.14 10.11 2.65
CA PHE A 120 2.35 9.30 2.55
C PHE A 120 1.95 7.84 2.76
N MET A 121 2.27 6.99 1.81
CA MET A 121 1.94 5.56 1.84
C MET A 121 3.19 4.70 1.69
N ALA A 122 3.14 3.51 2.30
CA ALA A 122 4.12 2.45 2.16
C ALA A 122 3.42 1.19 1.66
N GLY A 123 3.77 0.71 0.49
CA GLY A 123 3.23 -0.51 -0.11
C GLY A 123 4.21 -1.67 -0.02
N ASN A 124 3.68 -2.85 0.26
CA ASN A 124 4.38 -4.13 0.26
C ASN A 124 3.86 -5.05 -0.85
N CYS A 125 2.65 -4.79 -1.38
CA CYS A 125 2.05 -5.49 -2.51
C CYS A 125 1.44 -4.47 -3.47
N GLY A 126 1.78 -4.55 -4.77
CA GLY A 126 1.41 -3.54 -5.76
C GLY A 126 0.08 -3.77 -6.46
N GLN A 127 -0.41 -5.00 -6.56
CA GLN A 127 -1.59 -5.30 -7.36
C GLN A 127 -2.87 -5.15 -6.54
N ILE A 128 -3.56 -4.03 -6.74
CA ILE A 128 -4.93 -3.82 -6.30
C ILE A 128 -5.83 -3.95 -7.53
N PRO A 129 -6.90 -4.76 -7.52
CA PRO A 129 -7.81 -4.85 -8.65
C PRO A 129 -8.35 -3.48 -9.02
N VAL A 130 -8.26 -3.11 -10.30
CA VAL A 130 -8.68 -1.82 -10.88
C VAL A 130 -7.73 -0.64 -10.62
N PHE A 131 -6.92 -0.64 -9.55
CA PHE A 131 -5.92 0.39 -9.28
C PHE A 131 -4.58 -0.24 -8.94
N SER A 132 -3.57 0.04 -9.72
CA SER A 132 -2.20 -0.20 -9.33
C SER A 132 -1.64 1.12 -8.79
N LEU A 133 -1.85 1.39 -7.50
CA LEU A 133 -1.27 2.57 -6.85
C LEU A 133 0.25 2.46 -6.83
N MET A 134 0.77 1.26 -6.58
CA MET A 134 2.21 0.98 -6.51
C MET A 134 2.52 -0.25 -7.37
N PRO A 135 2.56 -0.10 -8.72
CA PRO A 135 2.67 -1.24 -9.65
C PRO A 135 3.97 -2.03 -9.48
N ASP A 136 5.00 -1.39 -8.95
CA ASP A 136 6.34 -1.97 -8.80
C ASP A 136 6.54 -2.64 -7.44
N ALA A 137 5.59 -2.54 -6.49
CA ALA A 137 5.71 -3.14 -5.17
C ALA A 137 5.66 -4.67 -5.24
N VAL A 138 6.70 -5.30 -4.69
CA VAL A 138 6.92 -6.76 -4.71
C VAL A 138 7.05 -7.27 -3.29
N TYR A 139 6.19 -8.21 -2.92
CA TYR A 139 6.02 -8.71 -1.54
C TYR A 139 7.17 -9.57 -1.00
N ASP A 140 8.27 -9.81 -1.73
CA ASP A 140 9.38 -10.69 -1.32
C ASP A 140 10.77 -10.19 -1.73
N ASP A 141 10.92 -8.93 -2.10
CA ASP A 141 12.18 -8.31 -2.51
C ASP A 141 12.93 -7.61 -1.34
N GLY A 142 12.28 -7.47 -0.20
CA GLY A 142 12.83 -6.90 1.03
C GLY A 142 12.89 -5.39 1.04
N ILE A 143 12.05 -4.71 0.27
CA ILE A 143 11.90 -3.26 0.26
C ILE A 143 10.41 -2.87 0.32
N LEU A 144 10.14 -1.63 0.69
CA LEU A 144 8.83 -1.01 0.60
C LEU A 144 8.85 0.07 -0.47
N ASP A 145 7.75 0.17 -1.20
CA ASP A 145 7.51 1.27 -2.13
C ASP A 145 6.79 2.39 -1.40
N TYR A 146 7.39 3.57 -1.39
CA TYR A 146 6.80 4.76 -0.78
C TYR A 146 6.20 5.66 -1.84
N GLU A 147 4.99 6.10 -1.61
CA GLU A 147 4.30 7.05 -2.47
C GLU A 147 3.94 8.31 -1.68
N ILE A 148 4.37 9.45 -2.21
CA ILE A 148 4.13 10.77 -1.62
C ILE A 148 3.22 11.53 -2.56
N ILE A 149 2.01 11.85 -2.09
CA ILE A 149 1.02 12.56 -2.88
C ILE A 149 0.84 13.97 -2.34
N ASP A 150 1.16 14.95 -3.16
CA ASP A 150 0.77 16.34 -2.97
C ASP A 150 -0.07 16.82 -4.15
N THR A 151 -1.37 16.93 -3.94
CA THR A 151 -2.28 17.46 -4.94
C THR A 151 -2.49 18.95 -4.73
N SER A 152 -1.90 19.75 -5.59
CA SER A 152 -2.13 21.18 -5.67
C SER A 152 -3.04 21.46 -6.86
N GLY A 153 -4.27 21.95 -6.64
CA GLY A 153 -5.16 22.28 -7.75
C GLY A 153 -6.62 21.85 -7.58
N GLY A 154 -7.02 21.43 -6.38
CA GLY A 154 -8.42 21.07 -6.10
C GLY A 154 -8.94 19.94 -7.01
N LEU A 155 -10.15 20.09 -7.53
CA LEU A 155 -10.81 19.10 -8.40
C LEU A 155 -9.99 18.72 -9.64
N ILE A 156 -9.29 19.67 -10.24
CA ILE A 156 -8.49 19.43 -11.46
C ILE A 156 -7.27 18.58 -11.14
N GLY A 157 -6.58 18.86 -10.02
CA GLY A 157 -5.43 18.07 -9.56
C GLY A 157 -5.82 16.61 -9.29
N TRP A 158 -6.94 16.39 -8.64
CA TRP A 158 -7.48 15.05 -8.39
C TRP A 158 -7.93 14.34 -9.67
N ALA A 159 -8.62 15.04 -10.59
CA ALA A 159 -9.04 14.46 -11.86
C ALA A 159 -7.83 14.01 -12.70
N ASN A 160 -6.73 14.77 -12.69
CA ASN A 160 -5.50 14.39 -13.36
C ASN A 160 -4.85 13.16 -12.70
N LEU A 161 -4.73 13.15 -11.37
CA LEU A 161 -4.19 12.01 -10.62
C LEU A 161 -4.98 10.73 -10.93
N PHE A 162 -6.31 10.78 -10.91
CA PHE A 162 -7.15 9.64 -11.23
C PHE A 162 -7.05 9.23 -12.70
N GLY A 163 -6.91 10.18 -13.62
CA GLY A 163 -6.68 9.92 -15.03
C GLY A 163 -5.35 9.20 -15.26
N ASP A 164 -4.30 9.61 -14.58
CA ASP A 164 -2.97 9.01 -14.68
C ASP A 164 -2.94 7.59 -14.09
N VAL A 165 -3.53 7.38 -12.92
CA VAL A 165 -3.67 6.05 -12.29
C VAL A 165 -4.48 5.11 -13.17
N LEU A 166 -5.61 5.56 -13.73
CA LEU A 166 -6.43 4.74 -14.63
C LEU A 166 -5.66 4.40 -15.91
N HIS A 167 -4.95 5.36 -16.49
CA HIS A 167 -4.13 5.14 -17.70
C HIS A 167 -2.99 4.15 -17.42
N GLN A 168 -2.30 4.28 -16.31
CA GLN A 168 -1.23 3.38 -15.86
C GLN A 168 -1.76 1.95 -15.68
N THR A 169 -2.95 1.80 -15.08
CA THR A 169 -3.61 0.49 -14.90
C THR A 169 -3.93 -0.18 -16.25
N ILE A 170 -4.36 0.60 -17.25
CA ILE A 170 -4.75 0.07 -18.57
C ILE A 170 -3.51 -0.21 -19.44
N THR A 171 -2.50 0.63 -19.39
CA THR A 171 -1.36 0.59 -20.34
C THR A 171 -0.09 -0.02 -19.75
N GLY A 172 0.00 -0.16 -18.42
CA GLY A 172 1.21 -0.60 -17.72
C GLY A 172 2.37 0.38 -17.82
N LYS A 173 2.13 1.62 -18.25
CA LYS A 173 3.17 2.66 -18.39
C LYS A 173 2.78 3.90 -17.62
N ALA A 174 3.69 4.37 -16.76
CA ALA A 174 3.56 5.68 -16.13
C ALA A 174 3.67 6.76 -17.21
N GLN A 175 2.63 7.55 -17.37
CA GLN A 175 2.63 8.70 -18.28
C GLN A 175 2.29 9.94 -17.47
N GLN A 176 3.18 10.92 -17.49
CA GLN A 176 2.87 12.24 -16.94
C GLN A 176 1.81 12.89 -17.81
N SER A 177 0.72 13.33 -17.19
CA SER A 177 -0.33 14.05 -17.90
C SER A 177 0.21 15.34 -18.50
N PRO A 178 -0.12 15.65 -19.78
CA PRO A 178 0.28 16.90 -20.41
C PRO A 178 -0.36 18.15 -19.76
N PHE A 179 -1.29 17.96 -18.84
CA PHE A 179 -1.96 19.01 -18.06
C PHE A 179 -1.42 19.10 -16.63
N SER A 180 -0.14 18.80 -16.44
CA SER A 180 0.58 18.86 -15.16
C SER A 180 0.39 20.22 -14.47
N THR A 181 -0.66 20.35 -13.70
CA THR A 181 -0.82 21.41 -12.72
C THR A 181 -0.35 20.86 -11.38
N ASN A 182 0.91 21.08 -11.01
CA ASN A 182 1.47 21.00 -9.65
C ASN A 182 1.02 19.83 -8.74
N SER A 183 0.58 18.70 -9.29
CA SER A 183 0.38 17.47 -8.54
C SER A 183 1.60 16.59 -8.77
N THR A 184 2.34 16.27 -7.70
CA THR A 184 3.49 15.38 -7.75
C THR A 184 3.14 14.07 -7.07
N VAL A 185 3.43 12.97 -7.76
CA VAL A 185 3.48 11.64 -7.17
C VAL A 185 4.93 11.21 -7.26
N ASP A 186 5.62 11.21 -6.12
CA ASP A 186 7.01 10.77 -6.03
C ASP A 186 7.01 9.34 -5.48
N GLN A 187 7.54 8.41 -6.26
CA GLN A 187 7.75 7.01 -5.85
C GLN A 187 9.20 6.82 -5.44
N ILE A 188 9.42 6.32 -4.24
CA ILE A 188 10.74 6.08 -3.68
C ILE A 188 10.76 4.70 -3.02
N GLN A 189 11.83 3.95 -3.18
CA GLN A 189 12.00 2.64 -2.55
C GLN A 189 12.98 2.69 -1.38
N GLY A 190 12.69 1.88 -0.34
CA GLY A 190 13.57 1.79 0.81
C GLY A 190 13.19 0.69 1.78
N VAL A 191 14.09 0.37 2.69
CA VAL A 191 13.85 -0.62 3.77
C VAL A 191 13.16 0.00 4.98
N SER A 192 13.26 1.32 5.14
CA SER A 192 12.50 2.06 6.15
C SER A 192 12.33 3.53 5.77
N ALA A 193 11.26 4.13 6.30
CA ALA A 193 11.02 5.56 6.27
C ALA A 193 10.64 6.04 7.67
N GLU A 194 11.29 7.11 8.16
CA GLU A 194 10.93 7.77 9.42
C GLU A 194 10.42 9.17 9.13
N ILE A 195 9.28 9.52 9.74
CA ILE A 195 8.57 10.76 9.47
C ILE A 195 8.29 11.46 10.79
N LYS A 196 8.70 12.74 10.87
CA LYS A 196 8.39 13.64 11.99
C LYS A 196 7.55 14.79 11.48
N LEU A 197 6.33 14.90 11.98
CA LEU A 197 5.34 15.87 11.54
C LEU A 197 5.22 17.07 12.50
N GLU A 198 4.88 18.22 11.97
CA GLU A 198 4.57 19.42 12.77
C GLU A 198 3.23 19.31 13.52
N LYS A 199 2.32 18.43 13.05
CA LYS A 199 0.99 18.21 13.64
C LYS A 199 0.61 16.73 13.61
N PRO A 200 -0.23 16.26 14.55
CA PRO A 200 -0.73 14.89 14.52
C PRO A 200 -1.46 14.58 13.22
N VAL A 201 -1.38 13.33 12.81
CA VAL A 201 -2.00 12.79 11.60
C VAL A 201 -2.64 11.44 11.92
N LEU A 202 -3.77 11.15 11.30
CA LEU A 202 -4.34 9.80 11.31
C LEU A 202 -3.46 8.85 10.51
N ALA A 203 -3.31 7.63 11.01
CA ALA A 203 -2.59 6.55 10.37
C ALA A 203 -3.50 5.33 10.16
N GLN A 204 -3.13 4.46 9.23
CA GLN A 204 -3.83 3.21 8.95
C GLN A 204 -2.86 2.11 8.52
N VAL A 205 -3.25 0.85 8.72
CA VAL A 205 -2.59 -0.35 8.22
C VAL A 205 -3.65 -1.30 7.63
N ASP A 206 -3.49 -1.70 6.37
CA ASP A 206 -4.41 -2.62 5.64
C ASP A 206 -5.90 -2.28 5.81
N GLY A 207 -6.23 -1.00 6.05
CA GLY A 207 -7.59 -0.51 6.25
C GLY A 207 -8.04 -0.38 7.71
N ASP A 208 -7.20 -0.76 8.68
CA ASP A 208 -7.46 -0.57 10.10
C ASP A 208 -6.88 0.77 10.59
N MET A 209 -7.74 1.59 11.22
CA MET A 209 -7.34 2.90 11.72
C MET A 209 -6.49 2.79 12.97
N LEU A 210 -5.48 3.63 13.05
CA LEU A 210 -4.59 3.79 14.20
C LEU A 210 -4.79 5.17 14.84
N PRO A 211 -4.34 5.34 16.11
CA PRO A 211 -4.35 6.63 16.76
C PRO A 211 -3.58 7.71 15.97
N GLU A 212 -3.97 8.97 16.20
CA GLU A 212 -3.19 10.10 15.69
C GLU A 212 -1.78 10.11 16.27
N THR A 213 -0.81 10.45 15.44
CA THR A 213 0.61 10.43 15.79
C THR A 213 1.40 11.50 15.01
N GLN A 214 2.53 11.93 15.54
CA GLN A 214 3.43 12.88 14.87
C GLN A 214 4.78 12.27 14.50
N HIS A 215 5.14 11.12 15.08
CA HIS A 215 6.43 10.48 14.84
C HIS A 215 6.22 9.00 14.47
N ILE A 216 6.49 8.66 13.22
CA ILE A 216 6.13 7.38 12.61
C ILE A 216 7.36 6.76 11.96
N ARG A 217 7.46 5.43 12.03
CA ARG A 217 8.42 4.65 11.25
C ARG A 217 7.71 3.54 10.47
N PHE A 218 7.95 3.50 9.17
CA PHE A 218 7.70 2.33 8.34
C PHE A 218 8.96 1.51 8.22
N SER A 219 8.86 0.19 8.22
CA SER A 219 9.99 -0.71 8.01
C SER A 219 9.53 -2.03 7.41
N VAL A 220 10.45 -2.82 6.83
CA VAL A 220 10.16 -4.13 6.27
C VAL A 220 10.87 -5.24 7.06
N GLU A 221 10.13 -6.30 7.38
CA GLU A 221 10.66 -7.55 7.92
C GLU A 221 10.72 -8.55 6.76
N ARG A 222 11.94 -8.81 6.30
CA ARG A 222 12.18 -9.65 5.12
C ARG A 222 11.78 -11.10 5.36
N LYS A 223 10.98 -11.66 4.45
CA LYS A 223 10.61 -13.10 4.40
C LYS A 223 10.16 -13.65 5.74
N SER A 224 9.47 -12.82 6.53
CA SER A 224 9.09 -13.13 7.92
C SER A 224 7.78 -13.93 8.03
N LEU A 225 6.97 -13.99 6.96
CA LEU A 225 5.72 -14.74 6.93
C LEU A 225 5.74 -15.82 5.86
N CYS A 226 5.42 -17.05 6.26
CA CYS A 226 5.22 -18.17 5.32
C CYS A 226 3.74 -18.32 4.97
N VAL A 227 3.39 -18.16 3.70
CA VAL A 227 2.01 -18.23 3.20
C VAL A 227 1.83 -19.46 2.34
N ARG A 228 0.70 -20.19 2.53
CA ARG A 228 0.31 -21.26 1.62
C ARG A 228 -0.22 -20.65 0.32
N VAL A 229 0.32 -21.12 -0.80
CA VAL A 229 -0.02 -20.67 -2.15
C VAL A 229 -0.28 -21.87 -3.06
N PRO A 230 -0.99 -21.70 -4.19
CA PRO A 230 -1.11 -22.75 -5.18
C PRO A 230 0.27 -23.29 -5.59
N GLU A 231 0.37 -24.61 -5.75
CA GLU A 231 1.59 -25.22 -6.28
C GLU A 231 1.79 -24.78 -7.72
N ALA A 232 3.04 -24.48 -8.08
CA ALA A 232 3.39 -24.22 -9.46
C ALA A 232 3.07 -25.51 -10.28
N PRO A 233 2.48 -25.40 -11.49
CA PRO A 233 2.29 -26.55 -12.35
C PRO A 233 3.63 -27.23 -12.59
N GLU A 234 3.69 -28.55 -12.35
CA GLU A 234 4.88 -29.35 -12.66
C GLU A 234 5.23 -29.13 -14.14
N THR A 235 6.35 -28.50 -14.40
CA THR A 235 6.92 -28.49 -15.75
C THR A 235 7.37 -29.91 -16.05
N ASN A 236 6.51 -30.67 -16.75
CA ASN A 236 6.89 -31.96 -17.32
C ASN A 236 8.08 -31.72 -18.27
N THR A 237 9.28 -31.86 -17.74
CA THR A 237 10.47 -32.01 -18.55
C THR A 237 10.41 -33.42 -19.14
N THR A 238 9.68 -33.56 -20.23
CA THR A 238 9.77 -34.75 -21.06
C THR A 238 11.21 -34.78 -21.62
N SER A 239 12.07 -35.52 -20.95
CA SER A 239 13.38 -35.87 -21.49
C SER A 239 13.14 -36.72 -22.74
N VAL A 240 13.18 -36.07 -23.90
CA VAL A 240 13.29 -36.79 -25.18
C VAL A 240 14.73 -37.33 -25.24
N ASN A 241 14.88 -38.58 -24.81
CA ASN A 241 16.05 -39.37 -25.17
C ASN A 241 15.93 -39.74 -26.65
N GLN A 242 16.80 -39.21 -27.47
CA GLN A 242 17.21 -39.78 -28.71
C GLN A 242 18.72 -40.13 -28.67
#